data_1d188a4539969539de772b8c94c23988
#
_entry.id   1d188a4539969539de772b8c94c23988
#
_cell.length_a   1.000
_cell.length_b   1.000
_cell.length_c   1.000
_cell.angle_alpha   90.00
_cell.angle_beta   90.00
_cell.angle_gamma   90.00
#
_symmetry.space_group_name_H-M   'P 1'
#
loop_
_entity.id
_entity.type
_entity.pdbx_description
1 polymer ?
#
loop_
_entity_poly.entity_id
_entity_poly.type
_entity_poly.pdbx_seq_one_letter_code
_entity_poly.pdbx_strand_id
1 'polypeptide(L)'
;MDNYRKEPEGKHKSRFRIYCERHAYRPRSVVFFVLLLVAALAALGVFGLQQTGFISKTTAFGLKDIGELATQAGYFTTVQTIKKSREVLGVEVPGTQSNYVYSYDGTIKAGIDFKDIGLDVDETNKVITVTFPEFRILSTEINDDSFVLYNDGANLFTSLKLQDVNKSNAELKKDARDKAIQNGILDNARANAEVLIRGYLAGMYDINSYTIKFLPEK
;
A
#
# COMPACT_ATOMS: atom_id res chain seq x y z
N MET A 1 -48.59 46.25 88.04
CA MET A 1 -49.00 47.09 86.91
C MET A 1 -47.90 47.09 85.95
N ASP A 2 -48.01 46.35 84.91
CA ASP A 2 -47.65 46.62 83.53
C ASP A 2 -47.60 45.34 82.72
N ASN A 3 -48.56 45.30 81.89
CA ASN A 3 -48.81 44.22 80.96
C ASN A 3 -47.90 44.41 79.72
N TYR A 4 -46.87 43.60 79.55
CA TYR A 4 -46.15 43.51 78.26
C TYR A 4 -46.63 42.33 77.43
N ARG A 5 -47.39 42.67 76.41
CA ARG A 5 -47.91 41.79 75.39
C ARG A 5 -46.72 41.48 74.40
N LYS A 6 -46.26 40.24 74.34
CA LYS A 6 -45.32 39.81 73.37
C LYS A 6 -46.08 39.54 72.08
N GLU A 7 -45.69 40.25 70.99
CA GLU A 7 -46.08 39.94 69.62
C GLU A 7 -45.36 38.68 69.11
N PRO A 8 -45.97 37.85 68.26
CA PRO A 8 -45.33 36.70 67.69
C PRO A 8 -44.47 37.11 66.46
N GLU A 9 -43.17 36.83 66.51
CA GLU A 9 -42.22 36.90 65.34
C GLU A 9 -42.71 36.05 64.17
N GLY A 10 -43.21 36.70 63.14
CA GLY A 10 -43.50 36.08 61.85
C GLY A 10 -42.19 35.65 61.13
N LYS A 11 -41.92 34.37 61.10
CA LYS A 11 -40.85 33.81 60.31
C LYS A 11 -41.09 34.05 58.82
N HIS A 12 -40.42 35.04 58.24
CA HIS A 12 -40.38 35.31 56.83
C HIS A 12 -39.58 34.16 56.15
N LYS A 13 -40.26 33.11 55.71
CA LYS A 13 -39.65 32.08 54.87
C LYS A 13 -39.29 32.70 53.51
N SER A 14 -38.02 32.84 53.21
CA SER A 14 -37.55 33.44 51.96
C SER A 14 -38.17 32.71 50.78
N ARG A 15 -38.62 33.44 49.77
CA ARG A 15 -39.21 32.91 48.52
C ARG A 15 -38.27 31.91 47.80
N PHE A 16 -37.00 31.96 48.11
CA PHE A 16 -35.99 31.06 47.59
C PHE A 16 -36.11 29.62 48.11
N ARG A 17 -36.51 29.47 49.38
CA ARG A 17 -36.67 28.14 49.98
C ARG A 17 -37.89 27.40 49.42
N ILE A 18 -38.93 28.12 49.05
CA ILE A 18 -40.16 27.58 48.47
C ILE A 18 -39.89 27.12 47.01
N TYR A 19 -38.98 27.77 46.27
CA TYR A 19 -38.63 27.41 44.92
C TYR A 19 -37.82 26.10 44.89
N CYS A 20 -36.91 25.89 45.86
CA CYS A 20 -36.15 24.67 45.98
C CYS A 20 -36.99 23.45 46.42
N GLU A 21 -38.01 23.65 47.22
CA GLU A 21 -38.90 22.54 47.63
C GLU A 21 -39.84 22.06 46.52
N ARG A 22 -40.16 22.92 45.52
CA ARG A 22 -41.02 22.54 44.39
C ARG A 22 -40.31 21.76 43.28
N HIS A 23 -39.00 21.78 43.26
CA HIS A 23 -38.17 21.07 42.28
C HIS A 23 -37.26 20.03 42.93
N ALA A 24 -37.73 19.38 44.01
CA ALA A 24 -37.11 18.18 44.54
C ALA A 24 -37.20 17.09 43.45
N TYR A 25 -36.23 17.10 42.54
CA TYR A 25 -36.01 16.01 41.61
C TYR A 25 -35.93 14.72 42.43
N ARG A 26 -36.82 13.78 42.17
CA ARG A 26 -36.81 12.47 42.84
C ARG A 26 -35.43 11.87 42.55
N PRO A 27 -34.60 11.58 43.57
CA PRO A 27 -33.22 11.14 43.34
C PRO A 27 -33.14 9.88 42.45
N ARG A 28 -34.22 9.11 42.42
CA ARG A 28 -34.37 7.94 41.56
C ARG A 28 -34.40 8.25 40.05
N SER A 29 -35.02 9.38 39.65
CA SER A 29 -35.05 9.76 38.21
C SER A 29 -33.72 10.31 37.73
N VAL A 30 -33.00 11.08 38.57
CA VAL A 30 -31.65 11.57 38.23
C VAL A 30 -30.67 10.42 38.08
N VAL A 31 -30.70 9.45 39.01
CA VAL A 31 -29.87 8.23 38.92
C VAL A 31 -30.18 7.42 37.64
N PHE A 32 -31.48 7.32 37.30
CA PHE A 32 -31.89 6.63 36.07
C PHE A 32 -31.35 7.33 34.79
N PHE A 33 -31.43 8.66 34.70
CA PHE A 33 -30.88 9.41 33.56
C PHE A 33 -29.35 9.35 33.48
N VAL A 34 -28.65 9.38 34.63
CA VAL A 34 -27.19 9.22 34.67
C VAL A 34 -26.78 7.82 34.19
N LEU A 35 -27.48 6.78 34.66
CA LEU A 35 -27.24 5.41 34.20
C LEU A 35 -27.51 5.24 32.69
N LEU A 36 -28.56 5.86 32.18
CA LEU A 36 -28.88 5.83 30.74
C LEU A 36 -27.81 6.55 29.90
N LEU A 37 -27.31 7.67 30.40
CA LEU A 37 -26.23 8.43 29.74
C LEU A 37 -24.92 7.67 29.75
N VAL A 38 -24.56 7.01 30.86
CA VAL A 38 -23.37 6.15 30.94
C VAL A 38 -23.50 4.93 30.01
N ALA A 39 -24.68 4.30 29.95
CA ALA A 39 -24.95 3.20 29.05
C ALA A 39 -24.86 3.63 27.57
N ALA A 40 -25.36 4.81 27.22
CA ALA A 40 -25.26 5.36 25.88
C ALA A 40 -23.81 5.68 25.48
N LEU A 41 -23.02 6.26 26.40
CA LEU A 41 -21.58 6.52 26.18
C LEU A 41 -20.79 5.24 26.05
N ALA A 42 -21.10 4.21 26.85
CA ALA A 42 -20.48 2.89 26.74
C ALA A 42 -20.82 2.20 25.40
N ALA A 43 -22.09 2.30 24.96
CA ALA A 43 -22.52 1.77 23.67
C ALA A 43 -21.82 2.47 22.50
N LEU A 44 -21.69 3.81 22.54
CA LEU A 44 -20.94 4.57 21.54
C LEU A 44 -19.44 4.23 21.53
N GLY A 45 -18.83 4.00 22.69
CA GLY A 45 -17.44 3.58 22.82
C GLY A 45 -17.20 2.19 22.22
N VAL A 46 -18.08 1.22 22.49
CA VAL A 46 -18.00 -0.14 21.93
C VAL A 46 -18.26 -0.12 20.42
N PHE A 47 -19.18 0.70 19.92
CA PHE A 47 -19.47 0.80 18.49
C PHE A 47 -18.31 1.47 17.72
N GLY A 48 -17.63 2.47 18.33
CA GLY A 48 -16.47 3.13 17.76
C GLY A 48 -15.24 2.20 17.64
N LEU A 49 -15.06 1.28 18.60
CA LEU A 49 -13.93 0.34 18.60
C LEU A 49 -14.09 -0.81 17.59
N GLN A 50 -15.29 -1.10 17.12
CA GLN A 50 -15.54 -2.18 16.15
C GLN A 50 -15.25 -1.79 14.70
N GLN A 51 -15.03 -0.52 14.38
CA GLN A 51 -14.82 -0.07 12.99
C GLN A 51 -13.36 -0.01 12.54
N THR A 52 -12.39 -0.33 13.36
CA THR A 52 -10.96 -0.28 13.00
C THR A 52 -10.36 -1.61 12.58
N GLY A 53 -11.15 -2.64 12.41
CA GLY A 53 -10.69 -3.94 11.93
C GLY A 53 -10.56 -3.97 10.40
N PHE A 54 -9.35 -3.88 9.85
CA PHE A 54 -9.09 -4.28 8.47
C PHE A 54 -9.28 -5.81 8.36
N ILE A 55 -10.46 -6.25 7.94
CA ILE A 55 -10.71 -7.66 7.64
C ILE A 55 -10.27 -7.89 6.20
N SER A 56 -9.02 -8.32 6.01
CA SER A 56 -8.56 -8.84 4.73
C SER A 56 -9.09 -10.28 4.59
N LYS A 57 -10.04 -10.48 3.67
CA LYS A 57 -10.51 -11.82 3.31
C LYS A 57 -9.90 -12.18 1.95
N THR A 58 -9.00 -13.17 1.96
CA THR A 58 -8.59 -13.83 0.71
C THR A 58 -9.75 -14.70 0.27
N THR A 59 -10.44 -14.30 -0.82
CA THR A 59 -11.64 -14.97 -1.33
C THR A 59 -11.35 -16.10 -2.29
N ALA A 60 -10.14 -16.14 -2.88
CA ALA A 60 -9.70 -17.21 -3.77
C ALA A 60 -8.19 -17.41 -3.64
N PHE A 61 -7.77 -18.67 -3.60
CA PHE A 61 -6.39 -19.09 -3.66
C PHE A 61 -6.23 -20.05 -4.83
N GLY A 62 -5.41 -19.68 -5.81
CA GLY A 62 -5.09 -20.49 -6.99
C GLY A 62 -3.61 -20.82 -7.01
N LEU A 63 -3.29 -22.06 -7.38
CA LEU A 63 -1.92 -22.48 -7.65
C LEU A 63 -1.68 -22.44 -9.15
N LYS A 64 -0.50 -21.94 -9.55
CA LYS A 64 -0.01 -21.96 -10.93
C LYS A 64 1.45 -22.39 -10.90
N ASP A 65 1.79 -23.36 -11.76
CA ASP A 65 3.19 -23.73 -11.96
C ASP A 65 3.92 -22.58 -12.64
N ILE A 66 5.04 -22.16 -12.05
CA ILE A 66 5.89 -21.10 -12.58
C ILE A 66 7.23 -21.72 -12.92
N GLY A 67 7.57 -21.69 -14.20
CA GLY A 67 8.86 -22.14 -14.73
C GLY A 67 9.79 -20.97 -15.09
N GLU A 68 9.64 -19.81 -14.45
CA GLU A 68 10.42 -18.63 -14.76
C GLU A 68 11.85 -18.75 -14.20
N LEU A 69 12.83 -18.50 -15.06
CA LEU A 69 14.26 -18.42 -14.72
C LEU A 69 14.69 -16.95 -14.77
N ALA A 70 14.69 -16.28 -13.64
CA ALA A 70 15.22 -14.94 -13.49
C ALA A 70 16.76 -15.01 -13.47
N THR A 71 17.41 -14.41 -14.45
CA THR A 71 18.87 -14.44 -14.60
C THR A 71 19.52 -13.09 -14.32
N GLN A 72 18.74 -12.01 -14.29
CA GLN A 72 19.19 -10.66 -13.95
C GLN A 72 18.19 -9.96 -13.05
N ALA A 73 18.69 -9.27 -12.03
CA ALA A 73 17.94 -8.33 -11.24
C ALA A 73 18.54 -6.93 -11.35
N GLY A 74 17.68 -5.92 -11.43
CA GLY A 74 18.06 -4.51 -11.37
C GLY A 74 17.33 -3.85 -10.19
N TYR A 75 18.00 -2.91 -9.53
CA TYR A 75 17.43 -2.10 -8.47
C TYR A 75 17.22 -0.68 -8.98
N PHE A 76 16.14 -0.05 -8.54
CA PHE A 76 15.86 1.34 -8.89
C PHE A 76 15.31 2.10 -7.69
N THR A 77 15.63 3.39 -7.65
CA THR A 77 14.97 4.38 -6.78
C THR A 77 14.28 5.37 -7.70
N THR A 78 13.05 5.68 -7.42
CA THR A 78 12.30 6.64 -8.21
C THR A 78 11.63 7.68 -7.32
N VAL A 79 11.63 8.93 -7.79
CA VAL A 79 10.93 10.03 -7.15
C VAL A 79 9.73 10.40 -8.01
N GLN A 80 8.57 10.41 -7.40
CA GLN A 80 7.31 10.78 -8.05
C GLN A 80 6.77 12.10 -7.51
N THR A 81 6.10 12.82 -8.40
CA THR A 81 5.42 14.06 -8.06
C THR A 81 3.97 13.98 -8.51
N ILE A 82 3.04 14.01 -7.56
CA ILE A 82 1.60 14.12 -7.85
C ILE A 82 1.18 15.58 -7.66
N LYS A 83 0.82 16.23 -8.76
CA LYS A 83 0.23 17.57 -8.75
C LYS A 83 -1.28 17.46 -8.85
N LYS A 84 -1.98 18.18 -8.00
CA LYS A 84 -3.44 18.28 -8.01
C LYS A 84 -3.87 19.73 -7.90
N SER A 85 -4.87 20.10 -8.68
CA SER A 85 -5.56 21.38 -8.59
C SER A 85 -7.07 21.14 -8.61
N ARG A 86 -7.82 22.09 -8.07
CA ARG A 86 -9.27 22.09 -8.24
C ARG A 86 -9.58 22.75 -9.58
N GLU A 87 -10.36 22.06 -10.39
CA GLU A 87 -10.85 22.59 -11.65
C GLU A 87 -12.32 23.01 -11.51
N VAL A 88 -12.65 24.18 -12.07
CA VAL A 88 -14.03 24.66 -12.22
C VAL A 88 -14.23 25.02 -13.68
N LEU A 89 -15.17 24.35 -14.34
CA LEU A 89 -15.46 24.51 -15.78
C LEU A 89 -14.23 24.28 -16.68
N GLY A 90 -13.33 23.36 -16.30
CA GLY A 90 -12.11 23.06 -17.05
C GLY A 90 -10.95 24.05 -16.85
N VAL A 91 -11.08 24.98 -15.89
CA VAL A 91 -10.03 25.94 -15.53
C VAL A 91 -9.51 25.64 -14.13
N GLU A 92 -8.19 25.54 -13.98
CA GLU A 92 -7.54 25.38 -12.68
C GLU A 92 -7.75 26.61 -11.79
N VAL A 93 -8.17 26.41 -10.54
CA VAL A 93 -8.38 27.49 -9.57
C VAL A 93 -7.04 27.81 -8.88
N PRO A 94 -6.51 29.04 -9.04
CA PRO A 94 -5.28 29.45 -8.36
C PRO A 94 -5.38 29.29 -6.84
N GLY A 95 -4.27 28.87 -6.20
CA GLY A 95 -4.22 28.69 -4.74
C GLY A 95 -4.84 27.37 -4.22
N THR A 96 -5.34 26.50 -5.11
CA THR A 96 -5.85 25.17 -4.72
C THR A 96 -4.88 24.04 -5.08
N GLN A 97 -3.67 24.37 -5.50
CA GLN A 97 -2.69 23.37 -5.94
C GLN A 97 -2.10 22.62 -4.75
N SER A 98 -2.07 21.30 -4.86
CA SER A 98 -1.35 20.38 -3.97
C SER A 98 -0.23 19.71 -4.73
N ASN A 99 0.92 19.56 -4.09
CA ASN A 99 2.11 18.97 -4.70
C ASN A 99 2.72 17.94 -3.73
N TYR A 100 2.51 16.67 -4.02
CA TYR A 100 3.06 15.57 -3.24
C TYR A 100 4.31 15.03 -3.92
N VAL A 101 5.43 15.00 -3.22
CA VAL A 101 6.69 14.44 -3.70
C VAL A 101 7.10 13.29 -2.80
N TYR A 102 7.24 12.12 -3.38
CA TYR A 102 7.63 10.92 -2.64
C TYR A 102 8.54 10.03 -3.47
N SER A 103 9.25 9.12 -2.81
CA SER A 103 10.07 8.10 -3.47
C SER A 103 9.74 6.69 -3.00
N TYR A 104 10.07 5.75 -3.87
CA TYR A 104 10.12 4.32 -3.60
C TYR A 104 11.39 3.72 -4.19
N ASP A 105 11.89 2.68 -3.53
CA ASP A 105 12.81 1.74 -4.11
C ASP A 105 12.05 0.56 -4.71
N GLY A 106 12.68 -0.11 -5.68
CA GLY A 106 12.09 -1.29 -6.27
C GLY A 106 13.11 -2.19 -6.92
N THR A 107 12.62 -3.35 -7.36
CA THR A 107 13.42 -4.39 -8.02
C THR A 107 12.73 -4.81 -9.30
N ILE A 108 13.54 -4.94 -10.36
CA ILE A 108 13.12 -5.49 -11.65
C ILE A 108 13.86 -6.80 -11.84
N LYS A 109 13.13 -7.85 -12.23
CA LYS A 109 13.71 -9.15 -12.60
C LYS A 109 13.48 -9.41 -14.07
N ALA A 110 14.54 -9.80 -14.77
CA ALA A 110 14.52 -10.18 -16.17
C ALA A 110 15.01 -11.62 -16.34
N GLY A 111 14.49 -12.31 -17.33
CA GLY A 111 14.80 -13.70 -17.60
C GLY A 111 13.90 -14.31 -18.67
N ILE A 112 13.74 -15.62 -18.60
CA ILE A 112 13.01 -16.45 -19.57
C ILE A 112 12.13 -17.47 -18.86
N ASP A 113 11.25 -18.11 -19.63
CA ASP A 113 10.56 -19.32 -19.20
C ASP A 113 11.50 -20.52 -19.42
N PHE A 114 11.87 -21.21 -18.35
CA PHE A 114 12.85 -22.31 -18.41
C PHE A 114 12.35 -23.49 -19.27
N LYS A 115 11.05 -23.74 -19.27
CA LYS A 115 10.43 -24.82 -20.05
C LYS A 115 10.51 -24.62 -21.57
N ASP A 116 10.69 -23.36 -22.00
CA ASP A 116 10.71 -22.99 -23.41
C ASP A 116 12.14 -22.97 -23.95
N ILE A 117 13.17 -23.34 -23.16
CA ILE A 117 14.56 -23.53 -23.62
C ILE A 117 14.62 -24.77 -24.48
N GLY A 118 15.04 -24.60 -25.73
CA GLY A 118 15.32 -25.70 -26.62
C GLY A 118 16.72 -26.25 -26.40
N LEU A 119 16.84 -27.58 -26.31
CA LEU A 119 18.14 -28.25 -26.23
C LEU A 119 18.22 -29.34 -27.33
N ASP A 120 19.24 -29.26 -28.19
CA ASP A 120 19.54 -30.26 -29.22
C ASP A 120 20.97 -30.75 -29.05
N VAL A 121 21.18 -32.06 -29.01
CA VAL A 121 22.47 -32.68 -28.77
C VAL A 121 22.86 -33.55 -29.96
N ASP A 122 23.84 -33.09 -30.71
CA ASP A 122 24.48 -33.88 -31.79
C ASP A 122 25.70 -34.63 -31.26
N GLU A 123 25.49 -35.87 -30.95
CA GLU A 123 26.57 -36.74 -30.41
C GLU A 123 27.64 -37.06 -31.43
N THR A 124 27.32 -37.05 -32.74
CA THR A 124 28.25 -37.37 -33.82
C THR A 124 29.24 -36.22 -34.00
N ASN A 125 28.77 -35.00 -34.07
CA ASN A 125 29.60 -33.83 -34.25
C ASN A 125 30.04 -33.19 -32.91
N LYS A 126 29.60 -33.75 -31.76
CA LYS A 126 29.88 -33.23 -30.44
C LYS A 126 29.46 -31.77 -30.27
N VAL A 127 28.24 -31.44 -30.72
CA VAL A 127 27.67 -30.11 -30.64
C VAL A 127 26.40 -30.13 -29.79
N ILE A 128 26.32 -29.25 -28.81
CA ILE A 128 25.09 -28.98 -28.03
C ILE A 128 24.57 -27.62 -28.48
N THR A 129 23.37 -27.60 -29.03
CA THR A 129 22.69 -26.35 -29.43
C THR A 129 21.63 -25.99 -28.42
N VAL A 130 21.78 -24.81 -27.85
CA VAL A 130 20.79 -24.23 -26.89
C VAL A 130 20.07 -23.09 -27.60
N THR A 131 18.75 -23.17 -27.67
CA THR A 131 17.89 -22.11 -28.22
C THR A 131 17.12 -21.47 -27.06
N PHE A 132 17.33 -20.18 -26.84
CA PHE A 132 16.60 -19.43 -25.83
C PHE A 132 15.28 -18.91 -26.39
N PRO A 133 14.21 -18.87 -25.56
CA PRO A 133 13.04 -18.08 -25.86
C PRO A 133 13.32 -16.58 -25.67
N GLU A 134 12.32 -15.73 -25.92
CA GLU A 134 12.42 -14.28 -25.72
C GLU A 134 12.75 -13.90 -24.28
N PHE A 135 13.78 -13.09 -24.09
CA PHE A 135 14.09 -12.50 -22.78
C PHE A 135 13.12 -11.36 -22.50
N ARG A 136 12.55 -11.38 -21.30
CA ARG A 136 11.53 -10.43 -20.91
C ARG A 136 11.65 -10.00 -19.44
N ILE A 137 11.00 -8.91 -19.10
CA ILE A 137 10.82 -8.55 -17.71
C ILE A 137 9.79 -9.50 -17.08
N LEU A 138 10.22 -10.24 -16.07
CA LEU A 138 9.41 -11.19 -15.32
C LEU A 138 8.61 -10.50 -14.22
N SER A 139 9.24 -9.59 -13.46
CA SER A 139 8.57 -8.81 -12.44
C SER A 139 9.12 -7.39 -12.31
N THR A 140 8.27 -6.47 -11.83
CA THR A 140 8.63 -5.13 -11.36
C THR A 140 7.94 -4.90 -10.04
N GLU A 141 8.70 -4.94 -8.97
CA GLU A 141 8.23 -4.88 -7.60
C GLU A 141 8.64 -3.55 -6.96
N ILE A 142 7.73 -2.93 -6.23
CA ILE A 142 7.99 -1.75 -5.39
C ILE A 142 8.15 -2.26 -3.97
N ASN A 143 9.15 -1.76 -3.27
CA ASN A 143 9.31 -2.01 -1.85
C ASN A 143 8.48 -0.98 -1.07
N ASP A 144 7.34 -1.39 -0.53
CA ASP A 144 6.44 -0.50 0.21
C ASP A 144 7.09 0.05 1.48
N ASP A 145 8.04 -0.66 2.07
CA ASP A 145 8.78 -0.23 3.27
C ASP A 145 9.80 0.89 2.98
N SER A 146 10.13 1.12 1.70
CA SER A 146 11.07 2.17 1.27
C SER A 146 10.40 3.52 1.01
N PHE A 147 9.10 3.65 1.31
CA PHE A 147 8.37 4.88 1.07
C PHE A 147 8.95 6.07 1.85
N VAL A 148 9.33 7.11 1.13
CA VAL A 148 9.75 8.39 1.74
C VAL A 148 8.93 9.52 1.16
N LEU A 149 8.24 10.25 2.03
CA LEU A 149 7.50 11.45 1.67
C LEU A 149 8.39 12.67 1.89
N TYR A 150 8.75 13.39 0.82
CA TYR A 150 9.59 14.59 0.87
C TYR A 150 8.79 15.87 1.04
N ASN A 151 7.62 15.92 0.42
CA ASN A 151 6.74 17.08 0.49
C ASN A 151 5.29 16.63 0.56
N ASP A 152 4.63 17.03 1.64
CA ASP A 152 3.19 16.91 1.84
C ASP A 152 2.56 18.30 1.60
N GLY A 153 2.55 18.73 0.35
CA GLY A 153 1.92 19.99 -0.07
C GLY A 153 0.39 19.93 -0.05
N ALA A 154 -0.18 19.31 1.00
CA ALA A 154 -1.62 19.19 1.17
C ALA A 154 -2.28 20.58 1.22
N ASN A 155 -3.34 20.75 0.43
CA ASN A 155 -4.20 21.93 0.48
C ASN A 155 -5.57 21.49 1.02
N LEU A 156 -6.24 22.37 1.77
CA LEU A 156 -7.59 22.15 2.31
C LEU A 156 -8.63 21.81 1.23
N PHE A 157 -8.36 22.20 -0.02
CA PHE A 157 -9.28 22.06 -1.15
C PHE A 157 -9.02 20.83 -2.04
N THR A 158 -7.83 20.20 -1.90
CA THR A 158 -7.43 19.05 -2.73
C THR A 158 -6.77 17.99 -1.84
N SER A 159 -7.40 16.84 -1.69
CA SER A 159 -6.85 15.70 -0.97
C SER A 159 -6.32 14.64 -1.93
N LEU A 160 -5.26 13.95 -1.54
CA LEU A 160 -4.73 12.79 -2.25
C LEU A 160 -5.72 11.62 -2.12
N LYS A 161 -6.15 11.06 -3.24
CA LYS A 161 -7.01 9.87 -3.26
C LYS A 161 -6.16 8.63 -3.48
N LEU A 162 -6.58 7.50 -2.94
CA LEU A 162 -5.91 6.22 -3.14
C LEU A 162 -5.77 5.86 -4.63
N GLN A 163 -6.75 6.22 -5.46
CA GLN A 163 -6.69 6.05 -6.91
C GLN A 163 -5.51 6.79 -7.56
N ASP A 164 -5.17 7.98 -7.07
CA ASP A 164 -4.06 8.76 -7.63
C ASP A 164 -2.72 8.12 -7.31
N VAL A 165 -2.57 7.60 -6.08
CA VAL A 165 -1.38 6.84 -5.67
C VAL A 165 -1.24 5.57 -6.51
N ASN A 166 -2.31 4.80 -6.68
CA ASN A 166 -2.29 3.57 -7.49
C ASN A 166 -1.93 3.86 -8.95
N LYS A 167 -2.49 4.93 -9.54
CA LYS A 167 -2.15 5.35 -10.91
C LYS A 167 -0.68 5.74 -11.00
N SER A 168 -0.19 6.55 -10.07
CA SER A 168 1.20 6.97 -10.03
C SER A 168 2.16 5.78 -9.85
N ASN A 169 1.83 4.81 -9.01
CA ASN A 169 2.62 3.59 -8.85
C ASN A 169 2.63 2.72 -10.12
N ALA A 170 1.53 2.67 -10.88
CA ALA A 170 1.50 1.96 -12.16
C ALA A 170 2.39 2.65 -13.20
N GLU A 171 2.36 3.97 -13.29
CA GLU A 171 3.24 4.77 -14.17
C GLU A 171 4.71 4.59 -13.76
N LEU A 172 5.02 4.62 -12.46
CA LEU A 172 6.34 4.38 -11.92
C LEU A 172 6.90 3.02 -12.34
N LYS A 173 6.11 1.95 -12.18
CA LYS A 173 6.53 0.60 -12.60
C LYS A 173 6.80 0.53 -14.09
N LYS A 174 5.98 1.20 -14.89
CA LYS A 174 6.17 1.27 -16.34
C LYS A 174 7.47 2.00 -16.70
N ASP A 175 7.70 3.17 -16.14
CA ASP A 175 8.89 3.98 -16.41
C ASP A 175 10.17 3.27 -15.96
N ALA A 176 10.14 2.61 -14.79
CA ALA A 176 11.26 1.81 -14.31
C ALA A 176 11.59 0.65 -15.27
N ARG A 177 10.55 -0.05 -15.75
CA ARG A 177 10.68 -1.13 -16.73
C ARG A 177 11.29 -0.64 -18.04
N ASP A 178 10.75 0.45 -18.59
CA ASP A 178 11.22 1.01 -19.87
C ASP A 178 12.68 1.46 -19.76
N LYS A 179 13.08 2.10 -18.66
CA LYS A 179 14.46 2.47 -18.37
C LYS A 179 15.38 1.27 -18.19
N ALA A 180 14.93 0.22 -17.51
CA ALA A 180 15.72 -0.99 -17.32
C ALA A 180 16.01 -1.68 -18.68
N ILE A 181 15.03 -1.74 -19.59
CA ILE A 181 15.19 -2.28 -20.94
C ILE A 181 16.20 -1.42 -21.71
N GLN A 182 16.05 -0.08 -21.70
CA GLN A 182 16.99 0.84 -22.36
C GLN A 182 18.42 0.71 -21.82
N ASN A 183 18.56 0.38 -20.52
CA ASN A 183 19.86 0.15 -19.88
C ASN A 183 20.41 -1.27 -20.09
N GLY A 184 19.82 -2.08 -20.98
CA GLY A 184 20.35 -3.38 -21.39
C GLY A 184 20.12 -4.52 -20.39
N ILE A 185 19.10 -4.44 -19.53
CA ILE A 185 18.82 -5.51 -18.57
C ILE A 185 18.54 -6.85 -19.25
N LEU A 186 17.93 -6.84 -20.45
CA LEU A 186 17.62 -8.06 -21.21
C LEU A 186 18.89 -8.69 -21.79
N ASP A 187 19.84 -7.88 -22.28
CA ASP A 187 21.14 -8.37 -22.79
C ASP A 187 21.96 -8.99 -21.66
N ASN A 188 21.97 -8.34 -20.48
CA ASN A 188 22.64 -8.88 -19.31
C ASN A 188 21.95 -10.18 -18.82
N ALA A 189 20.62 -10.24 -18.86
CA ALA A 189 19.88 -11.46 -18.52
C ALA A 189 20.26 -12.61 -19.44
N ARG A 190 20.42 -12.35 -20.75
CA ARG A 190 20.87 -13.34 -21.74
C ARG A 190 22.28 -13.83 -21.44
N ALA A 191 23.22 -12.91 -21.24
CA ALA A 191 24.60 -13.27 -20.94
C ALA A 191 24.72 -14.15 -19.69
N ASN A 192 23.97 -13.80 -18.64
CA ASN A 192 23.91 -14.59 -17.42
C ASN A 192 23.24 -15.95 -17.62
N ALA A 193 22.17 -16.03 -18.43
CA ALA A 193 21.54 -17.30 -18.79
C ALA A 193 22.52 -18.24 -19.50
N GLU A 194 23.33 -17.72 -20.46
CA GLU A 194 24.34 -18.50 -21.15
C GLU A 194 25.39 -19.10 -20.18
N VAL A 195 25.84 -18.31 -19.20
CA VAL A 195 26.75 -18.78 -18.14
C VAL A 195 26.11 -19.88 -17.28
N LEU A 196 24.87 -19.67 -16.85
CA LEU A 196 24.15 -20.63 -16.01
C LEU A 196 23.89 -21.96 -16.72
N ILE A 197 23.41 -21.88 -17.99
CA ILE A 197 23.16 -23.10 -18.80
C ILE A 197 24.44 -23.82 -19.12
N ARG A 198 25.53 -23.10 -19.43
CA ARG A 198 26.85 -23.72 -19.63
C ARG A 198 27.31 -24.46 -18.38
N GLY A 199 27.15 -23.86 -17.19
CA GLY A 199 27.45 -24.52 -15.91
C GLY A 199 26.60 -25.76 -15.66
N TYR A 200 25.31 -25.70 -16.00
CA TYR A 200 24.40 -26.85 -15.91
C TYR A 200 24.81 -28.00 -16.85
N LEU A 201 25.08 -27.67 -18.09
CA LEU A 201 25.52 -28.63 -19.10
C LEU A 201 26.87 -29.27 -18.74
N ALA A 202 27.79 -28.53 -18.10
CA ALA A 202 29.08 -29.06 -17.62
C ALA A 202 28.92 -30.13 -16.54
N GLY A 203 27.82 -30.18 -15.83
CA GLY A 203 27.49 -31.24 -14.87
C GLY A 203 26.94 -32.52 -15.53
N MET A 204 26.50 -32.42 -16.81
CA MET A 204 25.87 -33.53 -17.54
C MET A 204 26.73 -34.07 -18.66
N TYR A 205 27.55 -33.23 -19.30
CA TYR A 205 28.39 -33.54 -20.45
C TYR A 205 29.84 -33.13 -20.20
N ASP A 206 30.77 -33.85 -20.79
CA ASP A 206 32.18 -33.41 -20.82
C ASP A 206 32.33 -32.23 -21.79
N ILE A 207 32.21 -31.00 -21.25
CA ILE A 207 32.26 -29.76 -22.02
C ILE A 207 33.60 -29.54 -22.75
N ASN A 208 34.67 -30.30 -22.43
CA ASN A 208 35.91 -30.25 -23.18
C ASN A 208 35.79 -31.02 -24.50
N SER A 209 34.88 -31.98 -24.57
CA SER A 209 34.59 -32.78 -25.76
C SER A 209 33.45 -32.22 -26.63
N TYR A 210 32.59 -31.32 -26.05
CA TYR A 210 31.43 -30.74 -26.75
C TYR A 210 31.61 -29.25 -27.01
N THR A 211 31.16 -28.81 -28.18
CA THR A 211 31.01 -27.38 -28.50
C THR A 211 29.58 -26.94 -28.17
N ILE A 212 29.41 -25.99 -27.23
CA ILE A 212 28.10 -25.43 -26.90
C ILE A 212 27.85 -24.20 -27.77
N LYS A 213 26.75 -24.22 -28.53
CA LYS A 213 26.28 -23.11 -29.38
C LYS A 213 24.98 -22.55 -28.80
N PHE A 214 24.92 -21.23 -28.58
CA PHE A 214 23.69 -20.52 -28.20
C PHE A 214 23.11 -19.86 -29.43
N LEU A 215 21.88 -20.20 -29.79
CA LEU A 215 21.16 -19.56 -30.88
C LEU A 215 20.26 -18.44 -30.33
N PRO A 216 20.14 -17.33 -31.10
CA PRO A 216 19.12 -16.36 -30.82
C PRO A 216 17.75 -17.01 -31.02
N GLU A 217 16.76 -16.38 -30.40
CA GLU A 217 15.38 -16.69 -30.51
C GLU A 217 14.87 -16.91 -31.93
N LYS A 218 13.90 -17.82 -32.07
CA LYS A 218 13.14 -18.05 -33.32
C LYS A 218 11.91 -17.13 -33.37
#